data_177ca090ca8a8baba661a6cbb15cae5a
#
_entry.id   177ca090ca8a8baba661a6cbb15cae5a
#
_cell.length_a   1.000
_cell.length_b   1.000
_cell.length_c   1.000
_cell.angle_alpha   90.00
_cell.angle_beta   90.00
_cell.angle_gamma   90.00
#
_symmetry.space_group_name_H-M   'P 1'
#
loop_
_entity.id
_entity.type
_entity.pdbx_description
1 polymer ?
#
loop_
_entity_poly.entity_id
_entity_poly.type
_entity_poly.pdbx_seq_one_letter_code
_entity_poly.pdbx_strand_id
1 'polypeptide(L)'
;MTTADCTVVPFMHGLAAYRVNVAGESFYQASFDELCGERTIEGVRIEVTARLELQDDNPYDKHAVRVTIKGYQVGHLSREDARAFRRLVRYGSLAEHEVFECHGIICGGWDRGEGNIAHFGVRLDLKLDEN
;
A
#
# COMPACT_ATOMS: atom_id res chain seq x y z
N MET A 1 -10.89 28.96 -12.17
CA MET A 1 -10.23 28.31 -12.15
C MET A 1 -10.25 27.43 -11.34
N THR A 2 -10.34 26.63 -11.46
CA THR A 2 -10.49 25.79 -10.53
C THR A 2 -9.30 25.45 -9.95
N THR A 3 -9.24 25.45 -8.75
CA THR A 3 -8.07 25.09 -8.08
C THR A 3 -8.15 23.69 -7.57
N ALA A 4 -9.21 23.01 -7.91
CA ALA A 4 -9.32 21.65 -7.47
C ALA A 4 -8.22 20.77 -8.02
N ASP A 5 -7.74 21.14 -9.20
CA ASP A 5 -6.69 20.38 -9.84
C ASP A 5 -5.36 20.55 -9.17
N CYS A 6 -5.26 21.49 -8.27
CA CYS A 6 -4.00 21.77 -7.60
C CYS A 6 -3.87 21.07 -6.27
N THR A 7 -4.73 20.08 -6.02
CA THR A 7 -4.65 19.34 -4.78
C THR A 7 -3.34 18.56 -4.73
N VAL A 8 -2.60 18.78 -3.67
CA VAL A 8 -1.33 18.10 -3.47
C VAL A 8 -1.59 16.85 -2.66
N VAL A 9 -1.06 15.73 -3.14
CA VAL A 9 -1.10 14.48 -2.40
C VAL A 9 0.20 14.39 -1.61
N PRO A 10 0.15 14.40 -0.28
CA PRO A 10 1.38 14.32 0.50
C PRO A 10 2.13 13.03 0.24
N PHE A 11 3.44 13.14 0.10
CA PHE A 11 4.30 11.99 -0.06
C PHE A 11 4.96 11.69 1.27
N MET A 12 4.76 10.47 1.77
CA MET A 12 5.27 10.05 3.07
C MET A 12 6.58 9.32 2.86
N HIS A 13 7.64 9.82 3.48
CA HIS A 13 8.96 9.22 3.32
C HIS A 13 9.28 8.34 4.51
N GLY A 14 9.84 7.17 4.24
CA GLY A 14 10.33 6.28 5.26
C GLY A 14 11.85 6.35 5.35
N LEU A 15 12.45 5.29 5.87
CA LEU A 15 13.90 5.18 6.06
C LEU A 15 14.52 4.25 5.03
N ALA A 16 13.83 4.01 3.91
CA ALA A 16 14.27 3.12 2.85
C ALA A 16 14.42 1.66 3.31
N ALA A 17 13.71 1.30 4.38
CA ALA A 17 13.79 -0.05 4.93
C ALA A 17 12.62 -0.94 4.49
N TYR A 18 11.56 -0.35 3.95
CA TYR A 18 10.41 -1.06 3.41
C TYR A 18 9.85 -2.07 4.41
N ARG A 19 9.53 -1.60 5.62
CA ARG A 19 9.18 -2.49 6.72
C ARG A 19 7.69 -2.74 6.89
N VAL A 20 6.84 -1.98 6.19
CA VAL A 20 5.39 -2.10 6.39
C VAL A 20 4.83 -3.03 5.33
N ASN A 21 4.29 -4.16 5.76
CA ASN A 21 3.68 -5.12 4.86
C ASN A 21 2.23 -4.75 4.62
N VAL A 22 1.80 -4.83 3.36
CA VAL A 22 0.40 -4.71 3.02
C VAL A 22 -0.29 -6.02 3.37
N ALA A 23 -1.49 -5.93 3.92
CA ALA A 23 -2.27 -7.09 4.32
C ALA A 23 -3.37 -7.38 3.32
N GLY A 24 -3.80 -8.63 3.23
CA GLY A 24 -4.91 -9.04 2.41
C GLY A 24 -4.60 -9.16 0.92
N GLU A 25 -3.32 -9.18 0.56
CA GLU A 25 -2.93 -9.23 -0.86
C GLU A 25 -3.47 -10.46 -1.57
N SER A 26 -3.68 -11.56 -0.84
CA SER A 26 -4.15 -12.79 -1.47
C SER A 26 -5.53 -12.61 -2.10
N PHE A 27 -6.30 -11.62 -1.66
CA PHE A 27 -7.62 -11.35 -2.23
C PHE A 27 -7.54 -10.44 -3.46
N TYR A 28 -6.37 -9.93 -3.79
CA TYR A 28 -6.21 -8.96 -4.88
C TYR A 28 -5.18 -9.40 -5.91
N GLN A 29 -4.95 -10.70 -6.03
CA GLN A 29 -3.92 -11.20 -6.95
C GLN A 29 -4.20 -10.83 -8.41
N ALA A 30 -5.49 -10.66 -8.77
CA ALA A 30 -5.83 -10.20 -10.11
C ALA A 30 -5.27 -8.81 -10.40
N SER A 31 -5.22 -7.93 -9.39
CA SER A 31 -4.60 -6.61 -9.55
C SER A 31 -3.11 -6.75 -9.89
N PHE A 32 -2.44 -7.68 -9.25
CA PHE A 32 -1.02 -7.91 -9.50
C PHE A 32 -0.78 -8.48 -10.90
N ASP A 33 -1.68 -9.32 -11.37
CA ASP A 33 -1.57 -9.83 -12.74
C ASP A 33 -1.63 -8.70 -13.75
N GLU A 34 -2.45 -7.68 -13.49
CA GLU A 34 -2.50 -6.50 -14.34
C GLU A 34 -1.26 -5.63 -14.21
N LEU A 35 -0.72 -5.53 -13.00
CA LEU A 35 0.43 -4.67 -12.75
C LEU A 35 1.75 -5.29 -13.19
N CYS A 36 1.88 -6.60 -13.02
CA CYS A 36 3.16 -7.29 -13.15
C CYS A 36 3.19 -8.37 -14.21
N GLY A 37 2.02 -8.78 -14.71
CA GLY A 37 1.94 -9.93 -15.60
C GLY A 37 1.95 -11.23 -14.80
N GLU A 38 2.24 -12.32 -15.48
CA GLU A 38 2.14 -13.64 -14.86
C GLU A 38 3.31 -13.90 -13.93
N ARG A 39 3.13 -14.83 -13.03
CA ARG A 39 4.19 -15.26 -12.13
C ARG A 39 5.35 -15.84 -12.92
N THR A 40 6.56 -15.61 -12.42
CA THR A 40 7.77 -16.14 -13.03
C THR A 40 8.45 -17.08 -12.03
N ILE A 41 9.49 -17.76 -12.48
CA ILE A 41 10.22 -18.68 -11.61
C ILE A 41 10.91 -17.89 -10.50
N GLU A 42 11.48 -16.73 -10.84
CA GLU A 42 12.25 -15.94 -9.87
C GLU A 42 11.40 -15.02 -9.03
N GLY A 43 10.19 -14.71 -9.50
CA GLY A 43 9.40 -13.68 -8.86
C GLY A 43 9.81 -12.30 -9.33
N VAL A 44 9.32 -11.27 -8.63
CA VAL A 44 9.56 -9.88 -9.01
C VAL A 44 10.06 -9.09 -7.83
N ARG A 45 10.71 -7.97 -8.16
CA ARG A 45 11.05 -6.92 -7.21
C ARG A 45 10.92 -5.61 -7.97
N ILE A 46 9.77 -4.97 -7.84
CA ILE A 46 9.44 -3.80 -8.65
C ILE A 46 9.17 -2.62 -7.74
N GLU A 47 9.92 -1.54 -7.95
CA GLU A 47 9.68 -0.30 -7.21
C GLU A 47 8.49 0.41 -7.79
N VAL A 48 7.61 0.88 -6.91
CA VAL A 48 6.36 1.53 -7.29
C VAL A 48 6.08 2.69 -6.35
N THR A 49 5.13 3.53 -6.75
CA THR A 49 4.52 4.48 -5.83
C THR A 49 3.18 3.91 -5.42
N ALA A 50 3.00 3.75 -4.12
CA ALA A 50 1.74 3.25 -3.58
C ALA A 50 0.92 4.41 -3.06
N ARG A 51 -0.40 4.28 -3.16
CA ARG A 51 -1.33 5.28 -2.66
C ARG A 51 -2.06 4.70 -1.45
N LEU A 52 -2.18 5.52 -0.41
CA LEU A 52 -2.84 5.16 0.83
C LEU A 52 -4.09 6.00 0.94
N GLU A 53 -5.24 5.35 1.08
CA GLU A 53 -6.53 6.04 1.10
C GLU A 53 -7.24 5.73 2.40
N LEU A 54 -7.59 6.76 3.14
CA LEU A 54 -8.34 6.59 4.38
C LEU A 54 -9.77 6.21 4.04
N GLN A 55 -10.26 5.15 4.67
CA GLN A 55 -11.60 4.64 4.41
C GLN A 55 -12.48 4.84 5.65
N ASP A 56 -12.81 6.09 5.96
CA ASP A 56 -13.58 6.41 7.16
C ASP A 56 -14.99 5.81 7.11
N ASP A 57 -15.48 5.51 5.91
CA ASP A 57 -16.80 4.94 5.74
C ASP A 57 -16.79 3.43 5.55
N ASN A 58 -15.66 2.78 5.81
CA ASN A 58 -15.56 1.33 5.68
C ASN A 58 -16.45 0.67 6.74
N PRO A 59 -17.42 -0.18 6.34
CA PRO A 59 -18.36 -0.74 7.30
C PRO A 59 -17.74 -1.73 8.27
N TYR A 60 -16.56 -2.28 7.94
CA TYR A 60 -15.91 -3.27 8.79
C TYR A 60 -14.85 -2.66 9.69
N ASP A 61 -14.29 -1.51 9.31
CA ASP A 61 -13.26 -0.85 10.10
C ASP A 61 -13.15 0.60 9.66
N LYS A 62 -13.63 1.50 10.52
CA LYS A 62 -13.58 2.94 10.23
C LYS A 62 -12.15 3.47 10.12
N HIS A 63 -11.18 2.72 10.61
CA HIS A 63 -9.80 3.14 10.58
C HIS A 63 -9.02 2.51 9.44
N ALA A 64 -9.70 1.80 8.53
CA ALA A 64 -9.04 1.12 7.43
C ALA A 64 -8.31 2.10 6.54
N VAL A 65 -7.17 1.66 6.02
CA VAL A 65 -6.38 2.41 5.04
C VAL A 65 -6.16 1.47 3.86
N ARG A 66 -6.75 1.83 2.73
CA ARG A 66 -6.65 1.04 1.51
C ARG A 66 -5.35 1.37 0.79
N VAL A 67 -4.72 0.37 0.20
CA VAL A 67 -3.50 0.55 -0.57
C VAL A 67 -3.80 0.26 -2.03
N THR A 68 -3.47 1.22 -2.90
CA THR A 68 -3.62 1.04 -4.35
C THR A 68 -2.30 1.35 -5.04
N ILE A 69 -2.10 0.77 -6.22
CA ILE A 69 -0.95 1.04 -7.08
C ILE A 69 -1.50 1.23 -8.48
N LYS A 70 -1.27 2.40 -9.07
CA LYS A 70 -1.78 2.74 -10.40
C LYS A 70 -3.28 2.51 -10.52
N GLY A 71 -4.01 2.76 -9.44
CA GLY A 71 -5.46 2.61 -9.42
C GLY A 71 -5.95 1.22 -9.08
N TYR A 72 -5.07 0.22 -9.00
CA TYR A 72 -5.47 -1.15 -8.65
C TYR A 72 -5.33 -1.35 -7.15
N GLN A 73 -6.38 -1.85 -6.53
CA GLN A 73 -6.30 -2.15 -5.09
C GLN A 73 -5.46 -3.40 -4.88
N VAL A 74 -4.49 -3.31 -3.96
CA VAL A 74 -3.59 -4.42 -3.67
C VAL A 74 -3.74 -4.92 -2.24
N GLY A 75 -4.48 -4.21 -1.40
CA GLY A 75 -4.74 -4.64 -0.04
C GLY A 75 -5.03 -3.45 0.86
N HIS A 76 -4.75 -3.64 2.13
CA HIS A 76 -4.93 -2.64 3.18
C HIS A 76 -3.73 -2.67 4.10
N LEU A 77 -3.53 -1.63 4.88
CA LEU A 77 -2.63 -1.72 6.04
C LEU A 77 -3.29 -2.65 7.07
N SER A 78 -2.49 -3.34 7.86
CA SER A 78 -3.03 -4.09 9.00
C SER A 78 -3.75 -3.10 9.91
N ARG A 79 -4.62 -3.60 10.78
CA ARG A 79 -5.34 -2.71 11.70
C ARG A 79 -4.38 -1.91 12.55
N GLU A 80 -3.32 -2.54 13.00
CA GLU A 80 -2.33 -1.88 13.84
C GLU A 80 -1.60 -0.79 13.06
N ASP A 81 -1.15 -1.12 11.85
CA ASP A 81 -0.44 -0.15 11.02
C ASP A 81 -1.36 0.98 10.56
N ALA A 82 -2.62 0.68 10.28
CA ALA A 82 -3.58 1.71 9.91
C ALA A 82 -3.76 2.74 11.02
N ARG A 83 -3.84 2.26 12.26
CA ARG A 83 -3.96 3.18 13.40
C ARG A 83 -2.69 3.99 13.59
N ALA A 84 -1.53 3.36 13.43
CA ALA A 84 -0.26 4.08 13.53
C ALA A 84 -0.14 5.14 12.44
N PHE A 85 -0.56 4.81 11.22
CA PHE A 85 -0.51 5.74 10.12
C PHE A 85 -1.45 6.93 10.38
N ARG A 86 -2.65 6.66 10.89
CA ARG A 86 -3.59 7.75 11.18
C ARG A 86 -3.09 8.66 12.30
N ARG A 87 -2.38 8.11 13.28
CA ARG A 87 -1.74 8.94 14.29
C ARG A 87 -0.66 9.83 13.67
N LEU A 88 0.13 9.26 12.78
CA LEU A 88 1.17 10.00 12.09
C LEU A 88 0.58 11.17 11.29
N VAL A 89 -0.51 10.92 10.59
CA VAL A 89 -1.22 11.94 9.81
C VAL A 89 -1.73 13.04 10.73
N ARG A 90 -2.36 12.67 11.84
CA ARG A 90 -2.96 13.63 12.76
C ARG A 90 -1.90 14.52 13.39
N TYR A 91 -0.84 13.93 13.90
CA TYR A 91 0.17 14.70 14.60
C TYR A 91 1.15 15.40 13.65
N GLY A 92 1.17 15.01 12.40
CA GLY A 92 2.01 15.65 11.40
C GLY A 92 1.32 16.78 10.66
N SER A 93 0.17 17.24 11.15
CA SER A 93 -0.57 18.34 10.55
C SER A 93 -1.06 18.02 9.13
N LEU A 94 -1.40 16.77 8.87
CA LEU A 94 -1.87 16.33 7.57
C LEU A 94 -3.32 15.85 7.63
N ALA A 95 -4.04 16.22 8.69
CA ALA A 95 -5.37 15.66 8.95
C ALA A 95 -6.42 16.06 7.92
N GLU A 96 -6.17 17.11 7.13
CA GLU A 96 -7.11 17.50 6.09
C GLU A 96 -7.01 16.64 4.85
N HIS A 97 -6.01 15.80 4.74
CA HIS A 97 -5.83 14.94 3.57
C HIS A 97 -6.44 13.57 3.82
N GLU A 98 -6.95 12.94 2.76
CA GLU A 98 -7.50 11.59 2.82
C GLU A 98 -6.72 10.61 1.95
N VAL A 99 -5.82 11.12 1.13
CA VAL A 99 -5.03 10.31 0.20
C VAL A 99 -3.58 10.70 0.36
N PHE A 100 -2.71 9.70 0.41
CA PHE A 100 -1.28 9.89 0.61
C PHE A 100 -0.53 8.95 -0.34
N GLU A 101 0.75 9.23 -0.59
CA GLU A 101 1.58 8.36 -1.40
C GLU A 101 2.87 8.05 -0.67
N CYS A 102 3.47 6.91 -1.00
CA CYS A 102 4.76 6.52 -0.48
C CYS A 102 5.44 5.57 -1.46
N HIS A 103 6.73 5.34 -1.25
CA HIS A 103 7.44 4.33 -2.02
C HIS A 103 7.00 2.94 -1.60
N GLY A 104 6.92 2.04 -2.57
CA GLY A 104 6.62 0.64 -2.29
C GLY A 104 7.43 -0.28 -3.18
N ILE A 105 7.43 -1.56 -2.83
CA ILE A 105 8.06 -2.60 -3.62
C ILE A 105 7.07 -3.74 -3.77
N ILE A 106 6.82 -4.16 -5.01
CA ILE A 106 6.08 -5.40 -5.26
C ILE A 106 7.10 -6.53 -5.28
N CYS A 107 6.81 -7.59 -4.54
CA CYS A 107 7.71 -8.73 -4.42
C CYS A 107 6.90 -10.03 -4.47
N GLY A 108 7.62 -11.16 -4.50
CA GLY A 108 6.97 -12.47 -4.59
C GLY A 108 6.56 -12.78 -6.01
N GLY A 109 5.43 -13.44 -6.18
CA GLY A 109 4.88 -13.72 -7.51
C GLY A 109 5.68 -14.76 -8.27
N TRP A 110 6.14 -15.83 -7.59
CA TRP A 110 6.83 -16.90 -8.30
C TRP A 110 5.96 -18.13 -8.40
N ASP A 111 6.27 -18.93 -9.42
CA ASP A 111 5.69 -20.26 -9.59
C ASP A 111 6.83 -21.16 -10.06
N ARG A 112 7.28 -22.04 -9.17
CA ARG A 112 8.40 -22.93 -9.41
C ARG A 112 7.96 -24.35 -9.67
N GLY A 113 6.64 -24.54 -9.85
CA GLY A 113 6.10 -25.84 -10.12
C GLY A 113 5.83 -26.64 -8.85
N GLU A 114 5.06 -27.71 -9.00
CA GLU A 114 4.79 -28.67 -7.94
C GLU A 114 4.24 -28.02 -6.68
N GLY A 115 3.41 -26.98 -6.85
CA GLY A 115 2.80 -26.31 -5.72
C GLY A 115 3.69 -25.26 -5.04
N ASN A 116 4.91 -25.04 -5.51
CA ASN A 116 5.78 -24.02 -4.96
C ASN A 116 5.47 -22.68 -5.57
N ILE A 117 4.43 -22.04 -5.04
CA ILE A 117 3.89 -20.79 -5.55
C ILE A 117 3.89 -19.76 -4.44
N ALA A 118 4.29 -18.53 -4.76
CA ALA A 118 4.18 -17.42 -3.83
C ALA A 118 3.27 -16.37 -4.42
N HIS A 119 2.39 -15.84 -3.59
CA HIS A 119 1.58 -14.70 -3.98
C HIS A 119 2.45 -13.46 -4.16
N PHE A 120 1.99 -12.54 -5.01
CA PHE A 120 2.56 -11.20 -5.01
C PHE A 120 2.24 -10.53 -3.69
N GLY A 121 3.18 -9.71 -3.22
CA GLY A 121 2.98 -8.92 -2.02
C GLY A 121 3.58 -7.53 -2.20
N VAL A 122 3.29 -6.64 -1.26
CA VAL A 122 3.77 -5.27 -1.31
C VAL A 122 4.36 -4.91 0.04
N ARG A 123 5.52 -4.28 0.01
CA ARG A 123 6.11 -3.65 1.19
C ARG A 123 6.20 -2.16 0.95
N LEU A 124 5.86 -1.39 1.96
CA LEU A 124 5.82 0.06 1.87
C LEU A 124 6.96 0.67 2.68
N ASP A 125 7.51 1.75 2.15
CA ASP A 125 8.57 2.49 2.84
C ASP A 125 7.92 3.58 3.69
N LEU A 126 7.43 3.18 4.83
CA LEU A 126 6.82 4.09 5.80
C LEU A 126 7.54 3.93 7.13
N LYS A 127 7.70 5.05 7.81
CA LYS A 127 8.16 5.01 9.19
C LYS A 127 6.94 5.19 10.07
N LEU A 128 6.41 4.08 10.56
CA LEU A 128 5.28 4.10 11.47
C LEU A 128 5.85 3.98 12.88
N ASP A 129 5.61 5.03 13.64
CA ASP A 129 6.14 5.08 14.98
C ASP A 129 5.22 4.29 15.88
N GLU A 130 5.75 3.32 16.51
CA GLU A 130 4.92 2.49 17.34
C GLU A 130 4.99 2.84 18.77
N ASN A 131 5.68 3.83 19.17
CA ASN A 131 5.75 4.18 20.60
C ASN A 131 4.76 5.22 21.01
#